data_b6a872bf473a7952bfdd60855624f289
#
_entry.id   b6a872bf473a7952bfdd60855624f289
#
_cell.length_a   1.000
_cell.length_b   1.000
_cell.length_c   1.000
_cell.angle_alpha   90.00
_cell.angle_beta   90.00
_cell.angle_gamma   90.00
#
_symmetry.space_group_name_H-M   'P 1'
#
loop_
_entity.id
_entity.type
_entity.pdbx_description
1 polymer ?
#
loop_
_entity_poly.entity_id
_entity_poly.type
_entity_poly.pdbx_seq_one_letter_code
_entity_poly.pdbx_strand_id
1 'polypeptide(L)'
;DPSFEDMDRVFKAIDEQYHMKAIARTVRYVHSGSNNSLKAFYYADGKTYESKTLNFEIVDRVGGGDAFSSGLIYALMQNDWKHEDIVNFAVASSVMKHAIRGDTNITSVDAADGCSNILLSKCLDNSAA
;
A
#
# COMPACT_ATOMS: atom_id res chain seq x y z
N ASP A 1 -11.77 7.41 -10.47
CA ASP A 1 -10.74 6.47 -10.00
C ASP A 1 -9.66 6.32 -11.05
N PRO A 2 -8.38 6.45 -10.69
CA PRO A 2 -7.31 6.21 -11.66
C PRO A 2 -7.29 4.74 -12.05
N SER A 3 -7.34 4.47 -13.35
CA SER A 3 -7.15 3.11 -13.86
C SER A 3 -5.66 2.72 -13.78
N PHE A 4 -5.39 1.42 -13.91
CA PHE A 4 -4.01 0.94 -13.99
C PHE A 4 -3.27 1.57 -15.17
N GLU A 5 -3.92 1.65 -16.33
CA GLU A 5 -3.36 2.22 -17.55
C GLU A 5 -3.03 3.71 -17.42
N ASP A 6 -3.90 4.47 -16.73
CA ASP A 6 -3.66 5.88 -16.46
C ASP A 6 -2.44 6.07 -15.55
N MET A 7 -2.34 5.24 -14.51
CA MET A 7 -1.21 5.31 -13.58
C MET A 7 0.10 4.88 -14.23
N ASP A 8 0.07 3.85 -15.05
CA ASP A 8 1.25 3.40 -15.81
C ASP A 8 1.76 4.52 -16.74
N ARG A 9 0.87 5.15 -17.47
CA ARG A 9 1.20 6.28 -18.33
C ARG A 9 1.81 7.46 -17.56
N VAL A 10 1.20 7.83 -16.42
CA VAL A 10 1.68 8.94 -15.58
C VAL A 10 3.05 8.62 -14.99
N PHE A 11 3.25 7.42 -14.47
CA PHE A 11 4.54 7.02 -13.87
C PHE A 11 5.66 6.98 -14.91
N LYS A 12 5.39 6.49 -16.10
CA LYS A 12 6.36 6.49 -17.21
C LYS A 12 6.75 7.90 -17.61
N ALA A 13 5.78 8.83 -17.69
CA ALA A 13 6.05 10.23 -17.98
C ALA A 13 6.91 10.90 -16.89
N ILE A 14 6.65 10.60 -15.63
CA ILE A 14 7.48 11.10 -14.51
C ILE A 14 8.90 10.53 -14.58
N ASP A 15 9.03 9.23 -14.84
CA ASP A 15 10.34 8.58 -14.95
C ASP A 15 11.16 9.13 -16.13
N GLU A 16 10.55 9.37 -17.28
CA GLU A 16 11.21 10.01 -18.42
C GLU A 16 11.78 11.39 -18.07
N GLN A 17 11.07 12.17 -17.26
CA GLN A 17 11.47 13.52 -16.89
C GLN A 17 12.47 13.56 -15.74
N TYR A 18 12.29 12.71 -14.72
CA TYR A 18 13.01 12.81 -13.44
C TYR A 18 13.92 11.62 -13.15
N HIS A 19 13.87 10.55 -13.93
CA HIS A 19 14.69 9.34 -13.75
C HIS A 19 14.59 8.75 -12.34
N MET A 20 13.37 8.51 -11.89
CA MET A 20 13.07 8.02 -10.53
C MET A 20 13.33 6.53 -10.42
N LYS A 21 13.96 6.10 -9.32
CA LYS A 21 14.14 4.67 -9.02
C LYS A 21 12.82 3.97 -8.69
N ALA A 22 11.95 4.68 -7.99
CA ALA A 22 10.62 4.18 -7.62
C ALA A 22 9.65 5.34 -7.45
N ILE A 23 8.39 5.10 -7.79
CA ILE A 23 7.28 6.06 -7.63
C ILE A 23 6.13 5.29 -7.00
N ALA A 24 5.43 5.89 -6.05
CA ALA A 24 4.25 5.27 -5.46
C ALA A 24 3.12 6.28 -5.25
N ARG A 25 1.90 5.80 -5.33
CA ARG A 25 0.69 6.58 -5.07
C ARG A 25 -0.35 5.73 -4.35
N THR A 26 -0.90 6.24 -3.26
CA THR A 26 -2.04 5.64 -2.59
C THR A 26 -3.36 6.16 -3.14
N VAL A 27 -4.38 5.30 -3.15
CA VAL A 27 -5.75 5.65 -3.50
C VAL A 27 -6.67 5.20 -2.36
N ARG A 28 -7.41 6.13 -1.80
CA ARG A 28 -8.34 5.88 -0.70
C ARG A 28 -9.77 5.97 -1.20
N TYR A 29 -10.58 4.99 -0.80
CA TYR A 29 -12.02 4.99 -0.99
C TYR A 29 -12.71 5.15 0.35
N VAL A 30 -13.58 6.14 0.46
CA VAL A 30 -14.34 6.42 1.68
C VAL A 30 -15.75 5.84 1.52
N HIS A 31 -16.06 4.83 2.31
CA HIS A 31 -17.39 4.20 2.33
C HIS A 31 -18.29 4.82 3.39
N SER A 32 -17.72 5.17 4.55
CA SER A 32 -18.36 5.88 5.64
C SER A 32 -17.33 6.67 6.44
N GLY A 33 -17.75 7.32 7.53
CA GLY A 33 -16.83 8.06 8.40
C GLY A 33 -15.70 7.21 8.98
N SER A 34 -15.95 5.95 9.27
CA SER A 34 -14.97 5.01 9.84
C SER A 34 -14.53 3.91 8.87
N ASN A 35 -15.35 3.53 7.89
CA ASN A 35 -15.04 2.44 6.97
C ASN A 35 -14.42 2.98 5.68
N ASN A 36 -13.20 2.54 5.39
CA ASN A 36 -12.43 2.95 4.22
C ASN A 36 -11.75 1.76 3.56
N SER A 37 -11.37 1.97 2.31
CA SER A 37 -10.46 1.05 1.60
C SER A 37 -9.23 1.81 1.12
N LEU A 38 -8.11 1.12 1.05
CA LEU A 38 -6.85 1.67 0.58
C LEU A 38 -6.20 0.69 -0.40
N LYS A 39 -5.70 1.22 -1.50
CA LYS A 39 -4.78 0.53 -2.39
C LYS A 39 -3.64 1.45 -2.79
N ALA A 40 -2.61 0.93 -3.41
CA ALA A 40 -1.52 1.71 -3.95
C ALA A 40 -1.10 1.22 -5.33
N PHE A 41 -0.58 2.14 -6.11
CA PHE A 41 0.20 1.87 -7.31
C PHE A 41 1.67 2.12 -7.01
N TYR A 42 2.53 1.31 -7.58
CA TYR A 42 3.97 1.35 -7.38
C TYR A 42 4.68 1.11 -8.71
N TYR A 43 5.66 1.94 -9.02
CA TYR A 43 6.46 1.84 -10.23
C TYR A 43 7.92 1.66 -9.87
N ALA A 44 8.56 0.67 -10.48
CA ALA A 44 9.98 0.43 -10.36
C ALA A 44 10.48 -0.38 -11.57
N ASP A 45 11.71 -0.16 -11.97
CA ASP A 45 12.36 -0.87 -13.07
C ASP A 45 11.54 -0.87 -14.38
N GLY A 46 10.90 0.25 -14.67
CA GLY A 46 10.11 0.45 -15.88
C GLY A 46 8.73 -0.20 -15.88
N LYS A 47 8.27 -0.73 -14.76
CA LYS A 47 7.00 -1.44 -14.65
C LYS A 47 6.12 -0.94 -13.50
N THR A 48 4.83 -0.87 -13.75
CA THR A 48 3.81 -0.51 -12.74
C THR A 48 3.20 -1.75 -12.10
N TYR A 49 3.02 -1.67 -10.78
CA TYR A 49 2.40 -2.70 -9.95
C TYR A 49 1.23 -2.08 -9.19
N GLU A 50 0.20 -2.87 -8.95
CA GLU A 50 -0.97 -2.48 -8.18
C GLU A 50 -1.10 -3.40 -6.97
N SER A 51 -1.32 -2.82 -5.79
CA SER A 51 -1.59 -3.59 -4.59
C SER A 51 -3.01 -4.13 -4.58
N LYS A 52 -3.28 -5.05 -3.67
CA LYS A 52 -4.65 -5.39 -3.30
C LYS A 52 -5.33 -4.21 -2.63
N THR A 53 -6.65 -4.16 -2.75
CA THR A 53 -7.47 -3.19 -2.02
C THR A 53 -7.81 -3.76 -0.66
N LEU A 54 -7.43 -3.06 0.41
CA LEU A 54 -7.68 -3.47 1.78
C LEU A 54 -8.80 -2.61 2.39
N ASN A 55 -9.82 -3.27 2.94
CA ASN A 55 -10.89 -2.63 3.72
C ASN A 55 -10.50 -2.58 5.18
N PHE A 56 -10.76 -1.46 5.85
CA PHE A 56 -10.44 -1.30 7.26
C PHE A 56 -11.33 -0.27 7.95
N GLU A 57 -11.43 -0.43 9.27
CA GLU A 57 -12.06 0.55 10.15
C GLU A 57 -11.01 1.52 10.67
N ILE A 58 -11.33 2.81 10.63
CA ILE A 58 -10.43 3.88 11.09
C ILE A 58 -10.69 4.17 12.56
N VAL A 59 -9.67 4.02 13.39
CA VAL A 59 -9.63 4.56 14.76
C VAL A 59 -8.99 5.95 14.76
N ASP A 60 -7.89 6.11 14.03
CA ASP A 60 -7.21 7.40 13.85
C ASP A 60 -6.57 7.46 12.46
N ARG A 61 -6.70 8.60 11.79
CA ARG A 61 -6.13 8.82 10.45
C ARG A 61 -4.68 9.32 10.46
N VAL A 62 -4.24 9.85 11.60
CA VAL A 62 -2.94 10.51 11.72
C VAL A 62 -1.81 9.50 11.49
N GLY A 63 -0.87 9.85 10.61
CA GLY A 63 0.31 9.04 10.34
C GLY A 63 0.12 7.87 9.36
N GLY A 64 -1.07 7.68 8.77
CA GLY A 64 -1.31 6.61 7.80
C GLY A 64 -0.44 6.72 6.54
N GLY A 65 -0.21 7.95 6.05
CA GLY A 65 0.69 8.21 4.92
C GLY A 65 2.15 7.97 5.27
N ASP A 66 2.57 8.38 6.46
CA ASP A 66 3.94 8.15 6.96
C ASP A 66 4.22 6.67 7.16
N ALA A 67 3.24 5.93 7.67
CA ALA A 67 3.33 4.46 7.80
C ALA A 67 3.44 3.77 6.45
N PHE A 68 2.70 4.24 5.43
CA PHE A 68 2.86 3.75 4.06
C PHE A 68 4.28 3.98 3.55
N SER A 69 4.78 5.20 3.68
CA SER A 69 6.13 5.57 3.21
C SER A 69 7.21 4.79 3.94
N SER A 70 7.09 4.62 5.26
CA SER A 70 8.02 3.83 6.07
C SER A 70 8.03 2.36 5.67
N GLY A 71 6.85 1.78 5.48
CA GLY A 71 6.69 0.40 5.02
C GLY A 71 7.27 0.19 3.62
N LEU A 72 7.05 1.15 2.71
CA LEU A 72 7.61 1.11 1.36
C LEU A 72 9.14 1.16 1.39
N ILE A 73 9.72 2.10 2.15
CA ILE A 73 11.18 2.23 2.28
C ILE A 73 11.79 0.96 2.88
N TYR A 74 11.21 0.44 3.96
CA TYR A 74 11.65 -0.81 4.56
C TYR A 74 11.66 -1.96 3.54
N ALA A 75 10.57 -2.14 2.82
CA ALA A 75 10.43 -3.19 1.81
C ALA A 75 11.43 -3.04 0.65
N LEU A 76 11.66 -1.81 0.20
CA LEU A 76 12.66 -1.51 -0.83
C LEU A 76 14.10 -1.83 -0.41
N MET A 77 14.39 -1.83 0.88
CA MET A 77 15.71 -2.20 1.41
C MET A 77 15.92 -3.73 1.46
N GLN A 78 14.87 -4.51 1.26
CA GLN A 78 14.97 -5.98 1.22
C GLN A 78 15.39 -6.42 -0.19
N ASN A 79 16.49 -7.15 -0.32
CA ASN A 79 17.05 -7.50 -1.63
C ASN A 79 16.33 -8.64 -2.36
N ASP A 80 15.51 -9.41 -1.64
CA ASP A 80 14.88 -10.64 -2.13
C ASP A 80 13.34 -10.55 -2.26
N TRP A 81 12.75 -9.40 -1.94
CA TRP A 81 11.31 -9.21 -2.04
C TRP A 81 10.88 -8.90 -3.47
N LYS A 82 9.79 -9.53 -3.88
CA LYS A 82 9.13 -9.21 -5.16
C LYS A 82 8.44 -7.84 -5.10
N HIS A 83 8.33 -7.18 -6.23
CA HIS A 83 7.68 -5.86 -6.30
C HIS A 83 6.23 -5.87 -5.82
N GLU A 84 5.48 -6.96 -6.09
CA GLU A 84 4.12 -7.13 -5.60
C GLU A 84 4.07 -7.20 -4.07
N ASP A 85 5.00 -7.88 -3.44
CA ASP A 85 5.10 -7.98 -1.97
C ASP A 85 5.47 -6.63 -1.35
N ILE A 86 6.34 -5.87 -1.99
CA ILE A 86 6.73 -4.52 -1.56
C ILE A 86 5.52 -3.60 -1.44
N VAL A 87 4.72 -3.50 -2.49
CA VAL A 87 3.56 -2.60 -2.50
C VAL A 87 2.45 -3.07 -1.55
N ASN A 88 2.21 -4.37 -1.45
CA ASN A 88 1.24 -4.94 -0.52
C ASN A 88 1.65 -4.72 0.94
N PHE A 89 2.93 -4.88 1.28
CA PHE A 89 3.46 -4.60 2.61
C PHE A 89 3.29 -3.12 3.00
N ALA A 90 3.57 -2.21 2.07
CA ALA A 90 3.42 -0.77 2.30
C ALA A 90 1.96 -0.39 2.59
N VAL A 91 1.00 -0.94 1.85
CA VAL A 91 -0.43 -0.73 2.09
C VAL A 91 -0.86 -1.32 3.43
N ALA A 92 -0.43 -2.54 3.76
CA ALA A 92 -0.71 -3.18 5.05
C ALA A 92 -0.17 -2.36 6.23
N SER A 93 1.03 -1.81 6.12
CA SER A 93 1.62 -0.93 7.13
C SER A 93 0.77 0.31 7.38
N SER A 94 0.24 0.93 6.33
CA SER A 94 -0.68 2.06 6.44
C SER A 94 -2.01 1.67 7.10
N VAL A 95 -2.60 0.57 6.68
CA VAL A 95 -3.88 0.07 7.23
C VAL A 95 -3.75 -0.20 8.72
N MET A 96 -2.68 -0.84 9.16
CA MET A 96 -2.45 -1.12 10.58
C MET A 96 -2.28 0.14 11.41
N LYS A 97 -1.63 1.17 10.86
CA LYS A 97 -1.51 2.47 11.55
C LYS A 97 -2.87 3.10 11.84
N HIS A 98 -3.86 2.94 10.97
CA HIS A 98 -5.20 3.48 11.19
C HIS A 98 -5.95 2.86 12.39
N ALA A 99 -5.50 1.72 12.90
CA ALA A 99 -6.03 1.08 14.11
C ALA A 99 -5.36 1.61 15.40
N ILE A 100 -4.34 2.45 15.29
CA ILE A 100 -3.55 2.96 16.41
C ILE A 100 -3.87 4.44 16.60
N ARG A 101 -4.19 4.83 17.83
CA ARG A 101 -4.41 6.25 18.18
C ARG A 101 -3.10 7.00 18.24
N GLY A 102 -3.14 8.27 17.83
CA GLY A 102 -1.98 9.18 17.81
C GLY A 102 -1.10 8.99 16.58
N ASP A 103 -0.04 9.77 16.51
CA ASP A 103 0.88 9.83 15.38
C ASP A 103 2.01 8.79 15.43
N THR A 104 2.30 8.25 16.62
CA THR A 104 3.37 7.25 16.79
C THR A 104 2.92 5.88 16.31
N ASN A 105 3.69 5.30 15.39
CA ASN A 105 3.46 3.95 14.92
C ASN A 105 4.17 2.94 15.83
N ILE A 106 3.40 2.05 16.45
CA ILE A 106 3.90 0.98 17.33
C ILE A 106 3.77 -0.41 16.69
N THR A 107 3.47 -0.46 15.40
CA THR A 107 3.35 -1.71 14.65
C THR A 107 4.73 -2.30 14.35
N SER A 108 4.87 -3.61 14.48
CA SER A 108 6.09 -4.33 14.08
C SER A 108 6.03 -4.76 12.60
N VAL A 109 7.20 -5.09 12.05
CA VAL A 109 7.33 -5.66 10.69
C VAL A 109 6.55 -6.99 10.58
N ASP A 110 6.68 -7.86 11.56
CA ASP A 110 5.98 -9.16 11.57
C ASP A 110 4.46 -9.01 11.57
N ALA A 111 3.94 -8.01 12.30
CA ALA A 111 2.52 -7.71 12.33
C ALA A 111 2.03 -7.19 10.98
N ALA A 112 2.79 -6.32 10.32
CA ALA A 112 2.44 -5.77 9.01
C ALA A 112 2.50 -6.86 7.91
N ASP A 113 3.50 -7.73 7.96
CA ASP A 113 3.62 -8.87 7.05
C ASP A 113 2.48 -9.88 7.28
N GLY A 114 2.18 -10.19 8.54
CA GLY A 114 1.02 -11.01 8.91
C GLY A 114 -0.30 -10.43 8.41
N CYS A 115 -0.50 -9.13 8.52
CA CYS A 115 -1.68 -8.43 7.99
C CYS A 115 -1.76 -8.56 6.46
N SER A 116 -0.65 -8.37 5.76
CA SER A 116 -0.56 -8.55 4.31
C SER A 116 -0.97 -9.97 3.90
N ASN A 117 -0.47 -10.99 4.56
CA ASN A 117 -0.73 -12.40 4.28
C ASN A 117 -2.15 -12.83 4.65
N ILE A 118 -2.68 -12.41 5.81
CA ILE A 118 -4.04 -12.74 6.26
C ILE A 118 -5.09 -12.11 5.34
N LEU A 119 -4.88 -10.88 4.92
CA LEU A 119 -5.79 -10.21 3.99
C LEU A 119 -5.72 -10.82 2.59
N LEU A 120 -4.57 -11.35 2.20
CA LEU A 120 -4.41 -12.16 0.99
C LEU A 120 -5.28 -13.41 1.02
N SER A 121 -5.26 -14.16 2.12
CA SER A 121 -6.09 -15.36 2.27
C SER A 121 -7.59 -15.03 2.24
N LYS A 122 -8.02 -13.98 2.94
CA LYS A 122 -9.42 -13.55 2.94
C LYS A 122 -9.92 -13.06 1.58
N CYS A 123 -9.06 -12.40 0.80
CA CYS A 123 -9.42 -12.01 -0.57
C CYS A 123 -9.58 -13.22 -1.50
N LEU A 124 -8.77 -14.26 -1.32
CA LEU A 124 -8.90 -15.51 -2.07
C LEU A 124 -10.16 -16.28 -1.68
N ASP A 125 -10.50 -16.32 -0.40
CA ASP A 125 -11.72 -16.98 0.09
C ASP A 125 -13.00 -16.28 -0.40
N ASN A 126 -13.00 -14.92 -0.49
CA ASN A 126 -14.12 -14.17 -1.02
C ASN A 126 -14.27 -14.24 -2.55
N SER A 127 -13.21 -14.55 -3.28
CA SER A 127 -13.26 -14.74 -4.74
C SER A 127 -13.71 -16.15 -5.15
N ALA A 128 -13.77 -17.09 -4.21
CA ALA A 128 -14.25 -18.47 -4.40
C ALA A 128 -15.75 -18.65 -4.07
N ALA A 129 -16.44 -17.57 -3.67
CA ALA A 129 -17.87 -17.60 -3.37
C ALA A 129 -18.72 -17.18 -4.56
#